data_d45f2ccf7ec1e30fa0e94328f473f89a
#
_entry.id   d45f2ccf7ec1e30fa0e94328f473f89a
#
_cell.length_a   1.000
_cell.length_b   1.000
_cell.length_c   1.000
_cell.angle_alpha   90.00
_cell.angle_beta   90.00
_cell.angle_gamma   90.00
#
_symmetry.space_group_name_H-M   'P 1'
#
loop_
_entity.id
_entity.type
_entity.pdbx_description
1 polymer ?
#
loop_
_entity_poly.entity_id
_entity_poly.type
_entity_poly.pdbx_seq_one_letter_code
_entity_poly.pdbx_strand_id
1 'polypeptide(L)'
;MRKLIVAALLVVGMTTFAQEGRKRGEGKEKLPPEQRVEKQIEKMTKELSLNEKQTAQVKELLTKENAEREAKRAEMEAKKADGTKPTPEERKAMKEKMDAKIETHKAEMKKILTADQYTKWEQNFEEKKGKMKERIMERRSEKKKKTD
;
A
#
# COMPACT_ATOMS: atom_id res chain seq x y z
N MET A 1 53.15 31.76 19.23
CA MET A 1 54.09 31.42 18.15
C MET A 1 53.92 29.97 17.79
N ARG A 2 53.82 29.70 16.54
CA ARG A 2 53.83 28.45 15.74
C ARG A 2 52.47 28.07 15.14
N LYS A 3 52.39 28.55 13.93
CA LYS A 3 51.43 28.18 12.87
C LYS A 3 51.67 26.71 12.47
N LEU A 4 50.63 25.93 12.37
CA LEU A 4 50.65 24.72 11.57
C LEU A 4 49.47 24.74 10.60
N ILE A 5 49.81 24.87 9.36
CA ILE A 5 48.99 24.78 8.17
C ILE A 5 48.82 23.28 7.94
N VAL A 6 47.59 22.81 7.93
CA VAL A 6 47.25 21.46 7.44
C VAL A 6 46.50 21.62 6.14
N ALA A 7 47.13 21.17 5.08
CA ALA A 7 46.62 21.15 3.73
C ALA A 7 45.45 20.19 3.59
N ALA A 8 44.32 20.69 3.12
CA ALA A 8 43.17 19.89 2.73
C ALA A 8 43.43 19.27 1.34
N LEU A 9 43.57 17.96 1.29
CA LEU A 9 43.56 17.19 0.06
C LEU A 9 42.11 17.00 -0.42
N LEU A 10 41.74 17.74 -1.46
CA LEU A 10 40.54 17.55 -2.25
C LEU A 10 40.69 16.27 -3.08
N VAL A 11 40.09 15.17 -2.63
CA VAL A 11 39.88 14.01 -3.48
C VAL A 11 38.57 14.21 -4.22
N VAL A 12 38.69 14.63 -5.47
CA VAL A 12 37.59 14.61 -6.45
C VAL A 12 37.37 13.18 -6.86
N GLY A 13 36.45 12.51 -6.17
CA GLY A 13 35.92 11.23 -6.57
C GLY A 13 34.96 11.42 -7.74
N MET A 14 35.42 11.11 -8.97
CA MET A 14 34.56 10.90 -10.11
C MET A 14 33.69 9.68 -9.83
N THR A 15 32.47 9.87 -9.36
CA THR A 15 31.46 8.83 -9.35
C THR A 15 30.99 8.63 -10.79
N THR A 16 31.53 7.61 -11.43
CA THR A 16 30.97 7.04 -12.66
C THR A 16 29.51 6.69 -12.40
N PHE A 17 28.61 7.39 -13.06
CA PHE A 17 27.22 7.02 -13.18
C PHE A 17 27.16 5.73 -14.01
N ALA A 18 27.43 4.60 -13.37
CA ALA A 18 27.10 3.32 -13.91
C ALA A 18 25.57 3.24 -13.94
N GLN A 19 25.04 3.23 -15.14
CA GLN A 19 23.66 3.02 -15.47
C GLN A 19 23.29 1.59 -15.04
N GLU A 20 23.00 1.42 -13.75
CA GLU A 20 22.51 0.16 -13.23
C GLU A 20 21.16 -0.13 -13.87
N GLY A 21 21.18 -1.07 -14.78
CA GLY A 21 20.00 -1.64 -15.39
C GLY A 21 19.01 -1.98 -14.28
N ARG A 22 17.79 -1.48 -14.41
CA ARG A 22 16.68 -1.74 -13.49
C ARG A 22 16.55 -3.24 -13.28
N LYS A 23 17.17 -3.79 -12.25
CA LYS A 23 16.88 -5.13 -11.75
C LYS A 23 15.41 -5.14 -11.30
N ARG A 24 14.59 -5.68 -12.19
CA ARG A 24 13.18 -5.94 -11.99
C ARG A 24 13.07 -7.02 -10.92
N GLY A 25 12.92 -6.63 -9.64
CA GLY A 25 12.53 -7.62 -8.66
C GLY A 25 13.20 -7.66 -7.31
N GLU A 26 14.13 -6.77 -6.99
CA GLU A 26 14.52 -6.63 -5.58
C GLU A 26 13.41 -5.90 -4.85
N GLY A 27 12.71 -6.65 -4.01
CA GLY A 27 11.52 -6.23 -3.32
C GLY A 27 11.79 -4.95 -2.54
N LYS A 28 11.07 -3.89 -2.88
CA LYS A 28 10.89 -2.79 -1.94
C LYS A 28 10.47 -3.43 -0.64
N GLU A 29 11.34 -3.40 0.34
CA GLU A 29 11.08 -3.87 1.69
C GLU A 29 9.71 -3.35 2.10
N LYS A 30 8.78 -4.27 2.32
CA LYS A 30 7.40 -3.87 2.60
C LYS A 30 7.42 -3.18 3.94
N LEU A 31 7.15 -1.88 3.94
CA LEU A 31 7.04 -1.13 5.18
C LEU A 31 6.22 -1.91 6.21
N PRO A 32 6.62 -1.90 7.47
CA PRO A 32 5.83 -2.47 8.55
C PRO A 32 4.37 -2.02 8.48
N PRO A 33 3.42 -2.84 8.88
CA PRO A 33 2.00 -2.54 8.81
C PRO A 33 1.63 -1.16 9.40
N GLU A 34 2.21 -0.83 10.54
CA GLU A 34 2.00 0.46 11.21
C GLU A 34 2.46 1.65 10.38
N GLN A 35 3.67 1.58 9.83
CA GLN A 35 4.20 2.65 8.97
C GLN A 35 3.39 2.83 7.68
N ARG A 36 2.77 1.75 7.18
CA ARG A 36 1.84 1.85 6.03
C ARG A 36 0.59 2.62 6.39
N VAL A 37 0.03 2.37 7.57
CA VAL A 37 -1.13 3.08 8.10
C VAL A 37 -0.79 4.55 8.31
N GLU A 38 0.34 4.87 8.95
CA GLU A 38 0.78 6.25 9.19
C GLU A 38 0.94 7.04 7.90
N LYS A 39 1.63 6.49 6.90
CA LYS A 39 1.76 7.14 5.58
C LYS A 39 0.42 7.34 4.89
N GLN A 40 -0.50 6.40 5.05
CA GLN A 40 -1.84 6.53 4.47
C GLN A 40 -2.62 7.66 5.15
N ILE A 41 -2.53 7.77 6.47
CA ILE A 41 -3.17 8.82 7.26
C ILE A 41 -2.59 10.18 6.88
N GLU A 42 -1.26 10.32 6.87
CA GLU A 42 -0.60 11.56 6.50
C GLU A 42 -1.04 12.05 5.11
N LYS A 43 -1.10 11.12 4.15
CA LYS A 43 -1.59 11.43 2.81
C LYS A 43 -3.06 11.87 2.81
N MET A 44 -3.93 11.15 3.53
CA MET A 44 -5.35 11.47 3.60
C MET A 44 -5.58 12.82 4.30
N THR A 45 -4.84 13.09 5.37
CA THR A 45 -4.92 14.38 6.09
C THR A 45 -4.58 15.54 5.17
N LYS A 46 -3.54 15.41 4.35
CA LYS A 46 -3.15 16.43 3.37
C LYS A 46 -4.17 16.56 2.23
N GLU A 47 -4.62 15.45 1.66
CA GLU A 47 -5.52 15.45 0.50
C GLU A 47 -6.94 15.93 0.84
N LEU A 48 -7.43 15.60 2.03
CA LEU A 48 -8.80 15.88 2.46
C LEU A 48 -8.90 17.00 3.48
N SER A 49 -7.77 17.57 3.93
CA SER A 49 -7.70 18.60 4.99
C SER A 49 -8.44 18.13 6.26
N LEU A 50 -8.10 16.90 6.73
CA LEU A 50 -8.74 16.33 7.92
C LEU A 50 -8.37 17.14 9.16
N ASN A 51 -9.33 17.38 10.03
CA ASN A 51 -9.07 17.92 11.37
C ASN A 51 -8.51 16.82 12.30
N GLU A 52 -8.05 17.21 13.49
CA GLU A 52 -7.44 16.27 14.45
C GLU A 52 -8.39 15.12 14.86
N LYS A 53 -9.67 15.42 15.09
CA LYS A 53 -10.68 14.42 15.44
C LYS A 53 -10.88 13.41 14.30
N GLN A 54 -11.03 13.90 13.07
CA GLN A 54 -11.17 13.05 11.88
C GLN A 54 -9.92 12.20 11.67
N THR A 55 -8.74 12.80 11.82
CA THR A 55 -7.46 12.09 11.70
C THR A 55 -7.35 10.94 12.70
N ALA A 56 -7.74 11.17 13.97
CA ALA A 56 -7.76 10.13 15.00
C ALA A 56 -8.75 8.99 14.66
N GLN A 57 -9.96 9.32 14.22
CA GLN A 57 -10.98 8.34 13.85
C GLN A 57 -10.56 7.51 12.60
N VAL A 58 -10.00 8.15 11.59
CA VAL A 58 -9.46 7.44 10.41
C VAL A 58 -8.30 6.55 10.82
N LYS A 59 -7.43 6.99 11.73
CA LYS A 59 -6.33 6.17 12.25
C LYS A 59 -6.84 4.90 12.93
N GLU A 60 -7.80 5.03 13.81
CA GLU A 60 -8.41 3.89 14.49
C GLU A 60 -9.02 2.89 13.50
N LEU A 61 -9.82 3.38 12.54
CA LEU A 61 -10.43 2.56 11.50
C LEU A 61 -9.37 1.80 10.68
N LEU A 62 -8.38 2.50 10.16
CA LEU A 62 -7.34 1.89 9.32
C LEU A 62 -6.45 0.92 10.09
N THR A 63 -6.17 1.19 11.36
CA THR A 63 -5.39 0.28 12.22
C THR A 63 -6.14 -1.03 12.43
N LYS A 64 -7.44 -0.95 12.78
CA LYS A 64 -8.31 -2.13 12.93
C LYS A 64 -8.37 -2.95 11.64
N GLU A 65 -8.65 -2.30 10.52
CA GLU A 65 -8.73 -2.99 9.22
C GLU A 65 -7.42 -3.61 8.79
N ASN A 66 -6.29 -2.96 9.09
CA ASN A 66 -4.98 -3.49 8.79
C ASN A 66 -4.66 -4.74 9.63
N ALA A 67 -4.99 -4.74 10.93
CA ALA A 67 -4.84 -5.91 11.78
C ALA A 67 -5.65 -7.10 11.27
N GLU A 68 -6.92 -6.88 10.88
CA GLU A 68 -7.76 -7.91 10.29
C GLU A 68 -7.21 -8.43 8.95
N ARG A 69 -6.60 -7.55 8.16
CA ARG A 69 -5.97 -7.92 6.88
C ARG A 69 -4.75 -8.80 7.08
N GLU A 70 -3.90 -8.46 8.03
CA GLU A 70 -2.70 -9.24 8.33
C GLU A 70 -3.07 -10.61 8.91
N ALA A 71 -4.08 -10.69 9.81
CA ALA A 71 -4.59 -11.97 10.31
C ALA A 71 -5.11 -12.88 9.18
N LYS A 72 -5.93 -12.33 8.26
CA LYS A 72 -6.40 -13.07 7.08
C LYS A 72 -5.27 -13.49 6.15
N ARG A 73 -4.26 -12.66 6.01
CA ARG A 73 -3.10 -12.97 5.18
C ARG A 73 -2.33 -14.16 5.76
N ALA A 74 -2.08 -14.16 7.07
CA ALA A 74 -1.43 -15.27 7.75
C ALA A 74 -2.21 -16.58 7.57
N GLU A 75 -3.55 -16.55 7.72
CA GLU A 75 -4.43 -17.71 7.45
C GLU A 75 -4.29 -18.21 6.01
N MET A 76 -4.28 -17.30 5.04
CA MET A 76 -4.14 -17.68 3.62
C MET A 76 -2.74 -18.21 3.30
N GLU A 77 -1.70 -17.71 3.94
CA GLU A 77 -0.34 -18.21 3.76
C GLU A 77 -0.19 -19.61 4.36
N ALA A 78 -0.80 -19.89 5.52
CA ALA A 78 -0.86 -21.22 6.10
C ALA A 78 -1.55 -22.22 5.16
N LYS A 79 -2.74 -21.89 4.64
CA LYS A 79 -3.47 -22.74 3.67
C LYS A 79 -2.67 -22.99 2.37
N LYS A 80 -1.88 -22.02 1.93
CA LYS A 80 -1.00 -22.20 0.76
C LYS A 80 0.17 -23.13 1.05
N ALA A 81 0.73 -23.08 2.26
CA ALA A 81 1.80 -23.98 2.67
C ALA A 81 1.35 -25.43 2.65
N ASP A 82 0.09 -25.70 3.00
CA ASP A 82 -0.54 -27.03 2.92
C ASP A 82 -0.88 -27.48 1.48
N GLY A 83 -0.52 -26.67 0.47
CA GLY A 83 -0.77 -26.99 -0.94
C GLY A 83 -2.24 -26.90 -1.37
N THR A 84 -3.13 -26.51 -0.48
CA THR A 84 -4.58 -26.44 -0.74
C THR A 84 -4.92 -25.22 -1.57
N LYS A 85 -5.41 -25.43 -2.78
CA LYS A 85 -5.93 -24.34 -3.62
C LYS A 85 -7.40 -24.08 -3.26
N PRO A 86 -7.81 -22.80 -3.12
CA PRO A 86 -9.21 -22.50 -2.82
C PRO A 86 -10.14 -22.98 -3.94
N THR A 87 -11.24 -23.59 -3.56
CA THR A 87 -12.31 -24.04 -4.47
C THR A 87 -12.98 -22.85 -5.17
N PRO A 88 -13.74 -23.06 -6.26
CA PRO A 88 -14.51 -22.00 -6.89
C PRO A 88 -15.50 -21.32 -5.92
N GLU A 89 -16.15 -22.10 -5.05
CA GLU A 89 -17.07 -21.62 -4.02
C GLU A 89 -16.36 -20.76 -2.98
N GLU A 90 -15.20 -21.21 -2.49
CA GLU A 90 -14.40 -20.43 -1.55
C GLU A 90 -13.93 -19.11 -2.18
N ARG A 91 -13.54 -19.12 -3.45
CA ARG A 91 -13.17 -17.88 -4.18
C ARG A 91 -14.34 -16.92 -4.30
N LYS A 92 -15.55 -17.42 -4.56
CA LYS A 92 -16.77 -16.61 -4.61
C LYS A 92 -17.07 -16.02 -3.24
N ALA A 93 -17.07 -16.83 -2.19
CA ALA A 93 -17.27 -16.36 -0.82
C ALA A 93 -16.22 -15.34 -0.36
N MET A 94 -14.95 -15.50 -0.77
CA MET A 94 -13.90 -14.52 -0.50
C MET A 94 -14.17 -13.19 -1.21
N LYS A 95 -14.67 -13.22 -2.44
CA LYS A 95 -15.03 -12.01 -3.18
C LYS A 95 -16.19 -11.29 -2.50
N GLU A 96 -17.26 -11.99 -2.16
CA GLU A 96 -18.42 -11.43 -1.45
C GLU A 96 -18.02 -10.79 -0.12
N LYS A 97 -17.17 -11.46 0.68
CA LYS A 97 -16.61 -10.91 1.91
C LYS A 97 -15.75 -9.65 1.68
N MET A 98 -15.04 -9.59 0.56
CA MET A 98 -14.23 -8.43 0.22
C MET A 98 -15.11 -7.26 -0.21
N ASP A 99 -16.15 -7.52 -1.00
CA ASP A 99 -17.10 -6.50 -1.43
C ASP A 99 -17.87 -5.94 -0.21
N ALA A 100 -18.34 -6.80 0.72
CA ALA A 100 -18.97 -6.38 1.97
C ALA A 100 -18.03 -5.50 2.85
N LYS A 101 -16.74 -5.85 2.92
CA LYS A 101 -15.75 -5.01 3.65
C LYS A 101 -15.56 -3.63 3.01
N ILE A 102 -15.58 -3.55 1.69
CA ILE A 102 -15.51 -2.27 0.97
C ILE A 102 -16.71 -1.39 1.32
N GLU A 103 -17.91 -1.96 1.34
CA GLU A 103 -19.12 -1.23 1.70
C GLU A 103 -19.09 -0.76 3.17
N THR A 104 -18.65 -1.63 4.08
CA THR A 104 -18.45 -1.26 5.49
C THR A 104 -17.45 -0.11 5.63
N HIS A 105 -16.31 -0.19 4.96
CA HIS A 105 -15.30 0.88 4.96
C HIS A 105 -15.87 2.20 4.44
N LYS A 106 -16.61 2.17 3.32
CA LYS A 106 -17.29 3.36 2.78
C LYS A 106 -18.27 3.96 3.77
N ALA A 107 -19.07 3.11 4.45
CA ALA A 107 -20.02 3.56 5.45
C ALA A 107 -19.34 4.23 6.66
N GLU A 108 -18.24 3.66 7.16
CA GLU A 108 -17.49 4.27 8.26
C GLU A 108 -16.82 5.59 7.84
N MET A 109 -16.20 5.64 6.66
CA MET A 109 -15.64 6.88 6.13
C MET A 109 -16.68 7.97 5.96
N LYS A 110 -17.90 7.62 5.53
CA LYS A 110 -19.02 8.56 5.40
C LYS A 110 -19.47 9.14 6.75
N LYS A 111 -19.31 8.42 7.86
CA LYS A 111 -19.61 8.93 9.22
C LYS A 111 -18.54 9.90 9.72
N ILE A 112 -17.29 9.71 9.31
CA ILE A 112 -16.13 10.50 9.76
C ILE A 112 -15.97 11.79 8.95
N LEU A 113 -16.17 11.71 7.65
CA LEU A 113 -15.90 12.78 6.69
C LEU A 113 -17.10 13.70 6.50
N THR A 114 -16.86 14.96 6.17
CA THR A 114 -17.90 15.84 5.63
C THR A 114 -18.30 15.37 4.23
N ALA A 115 -19.43 15.87 3.71
CA ALA A 115 -19.92 15.50 2.38
C ALA A 115 -18.88 15.74 1.28
N ASP A 116 -18.22 16.91 1.29
CA ASP A 116 -17.21 17.29 0.30
C ASP A 116 -15.93 16.42 0.43
N GLN A 117 -15.49 16.18 1.67
CA GLN A 117 -14.35 15.30 1.93
C GLN A 117 -14.63 13.87 1.48
N TYR A 118 -15.85 13.37 1.75
CA TYR A 118 -16.26 12.03 1.34
C TYR A 118 -16.30 11.89 -0.19
N THR A 119 -16.88 12.85 -0.90
CA THR A 119 -16.92 12.87 -2.37
C THR A 119 -15.51 12.79 -2.95
N LYS A 120 -14.58 13.63 -2.47
CA LYS A 120 -13.18 13.63 -2.91
C LYS A 120 -12.46 12.33 -2.57
N TRP A 121 -12.71 11.80 -1.37
CA TRP A 121 -12.15 10.52 -0.96
C TRP A 121 -12.67 9.36 -1.82
N GLU A 122 -13.96 9.31 -2.12
CA GLU A 122 -14.58 8.26 -2.93
C GLU A 122 -14.05 8.27 -4.35
N GLN A 123 -13.88 9.43 -4.97
CA GLN A 123 -13.24 9.56 -6.28
C GLN A 123 -11.82 8.97 -6.27
N ASN A 124 -11.00 9.36 -5.30
CA ASN A 124 -9.64 8.84 -5.12
C ASN A 124 -9.62 7.33 -4.88
N PHE A 125 -10.61 6.82 -4.15
CA PHE A 125 -10.74 5.38 -3.86
C PHE A 125 -11.07 4.58 -5.13
N GLU A 126 -12.05 5.01 -5.90
CA GLU A 126 -12.43 4.32 -7.14
C GLU A 126 -11.32 4.40 -8.20
N GLU A 127 -10.61 5.52 -8.32
CA GLU A 127 -9.43 5.63 -9.20
C GLU A 127 -8.34 4.63 -8.82
N LYS A 128 -8.00 4.52 -7.53
CA LYS A 128 -7.01 3.54 -7.05
C LYS A 128 -7.47 2.11 -7.30
N LYS A 129 -8.74 1.82 -7.10
CA LYS A 129 -9.35 0.52 -7.37
C LYS A 129 -9.29 0.15 -8.85
N GLY A 130 -9.55 1.11 -9.75
CA GLY A 130 -9.40 0.96 -11.20
C GLY A 130 -7.97 0.61 -11.59
N LYS A 131 -7.01 1.43 -11.19
CA LYS A 131 -5.57 1.20 -11.43
C LYS A 131 -5.07 -0.17 -10.90
N MET A 132 -5.62 -0.62 -9.77
CA MET A 132 -5.27 -1.94 -9.23
C MET A 132 -5.82 -3.08 -10.09
N LYS A 133 -7.07 -2.96 -10.59
CA LYS A 133 -7.66 -3.95 -11.51
C LYS A 133 -6.84 -4.07 -12.81
N GLU A 134 -6.47 -2.94 -13.42
CA GLU A 134 -5.63 -2.90 -14.62
C GLU A 134 -4.31 -3.64 -14.41
N ARG A 135 -3.58 -3.32 -13.33
CA ARG A 135 -2.32 -4.00 -13.00
C ARG A 135 -2.48 -5.51 -12.79
N ILE A 136 -3.60 -5.95 -12.23
CA ILE A 136 -3.89 -7.38 -12.05
C ILE A 136 -4.14 -8.05 -13.41
N MET A 137 -4.87 -7.39 -14.30
CA MET A 137 -5.12 -7.89 -15.66
C MET A 137 -3.83 -7.98 -16.48
N GLU A 138 -3.00 -6.94 -16.46
CA GLU A 138 -1.69 -6.94 -17.12
C GLU A 138 -0.82 -8.12 -16.65
N ARG A 139 -0.69 -8.31 -15.33
CA ARG A 139 0.08 -9.43 -14.78
C ARG A 139 -0.46 -10.81 -15.18
N ARG A 140 -1.78 -10.93 -15.32
CA ARG A 140 -2.41 -12.18 -15.78
C ARG A 140 -2.13 -12.44 -17.25
N SER A 141 -2.23 -11.42 -18.09
CA SER A 141 -1.90 -11.52 -19.52
C SER A 141 -0.43 -11.83 -19.76
N GLU A 142 0.49 -11.19 -19.02
CA GLU A 142 1.94 -11.49 -19.09
C GLU A 142 2.25 -12.95 -18.69
N LYS A 143 1.58 -13.46 -17.64
CA LYS A 143 1.77 -14.86 -17.23
C LYS A 143 1.27 -15.84 -18.30
N LYS A 144 0.14 -15.56 -18.94
CA LYS A 144 -0.42 -16.41 -19.99
C LYS A 144 0.50 -16.46 -21.21
N LYS A 145 1.08 -15.33 -21.61
CA LYS A 145 2.05 -15.26 -22.72
C LYS A 145 3.39 -15.98 -22.45
N LYS A 146 3.70 -16.29 -21.20
CA LYS A 146 4.93 -17.03 -20.83
C LYS A 146 4.74 -18.53 -20.72
N THR A 147 3.49 -18.98 -20.71
CA THR A 147 3.12 -20.40 -20.59
C THR A 147 2.68 -21.03 -21.91
N ASP A 148 2.46 -20.22 -22.94
CA ASP A 148 2.26 -20.61 -24.34
C ASP A 148 3.60 -20.46 -25.09
#